data_b4646e1849c0f45c79407e4f7bb26a6a
#
_entry.id   b4646e1849c0f45c79407e4f7bb26a6a
#
_cell.length_a   1.000
_cell.length_b   1.000
_cell.length_c   1.000
_cell.angle_alpha   90.00
_cell.angle_beta   90.00
_cell.angle_gamma   90.00
#
_symmetry.space_group_name_H-M   'P 1'
#
loop_
_entity.id
_entity.type
_entity.pdbx_description
1 polymer ?
#
loop_
_entity_poly.entity_id
_entity_poly.type
_entity_poly.pdbx_seq_one_letter_code
_entity_poly.pdbx_strand_id
1 'polypeptide(L)'
;MWKGVNGIYNRYVKRILDIMCSLAAVIFFCWLYALIVILVYIKLGSPVIFRQERPGRIDKKSGKEKIFRLYKFRSMSNAKDENGELLSDAQRLTKFGRILRASSLDELPEVWNILKGDMSVIGPRPLAVQYLPYYTDEERKRHTVRPGLSGWAQVNGRTASIWEERFKYDVEYVENVSFLFDVKIIIETVKKVLKRSNIVEAGSQGDFDTYRIKQREEHRENVDYKS
;
A
#
# COMPACT_ATOMS: atom_id res chain seq x y z
N MET A 1 -3.11 -9.55 24.02
CA MET A 1 -1.87 -9.67 23.21
C MET A 1 -2.16 -10.65 22.06
N TRP A 2 -2.13 -10.23 20.82
CA TRP A 2 -2.64 -10.96 19.65
C TRP A 2 -1.73 -12.16 19.32
N LYS A 3 -2.29 -13.38 19.24
CA LYS A 3 -1.52 -14.61 18.97
C LYS A 3 -0.76 -14.57 17.65
N GLY A 4 -1.33 -14.01 16.58
CA GLY A 4 -0.74 -13.94 15.25
C GLY A 4 0.52 -13.05 15.18
N VAL A 5 0.48 -11.88 15.80
CA VAL A 5 1.58 -10.89 15.75
C VAL A 5 2.85 -11.38 16.45
N ASN A 6 2.69 -12.15 17.54
CA ASN A 6 3.82 -12.65 18.35
C ASN A 6 4.25 -14.08 18.01
N GLY A 7 3.62 -14.72 17.03
CA GLY A 7 3.96 -16.07 16.59
C GLY A 7 5.38 -16.17 16.01
N ILE A 8 5.99 -17.33 16.15
CA ILE A 8 7.32 -17.65 15.58
C ILE A 8 7.32 -17.36 14.07
N TYR A 9 6.22 -17.68 13.38
CA TYR A 9 6.06 -17.41 11.97
C TYR A 9 6.28 -15.92 11.64
N ASN A 10 5.52 -15.02 12.24
CA ASN A 10 5.59 -13.58 11.93
C ASN A 10 6.92 -12.95 12.37
N ARG A 11 7.53 -13.49 13.43
CA ARG A 11 8.78 -12.94 13.98
C ARG A 11 10.02 -13.31 13.18
N TYR A 12 10.10 -14.56 12.68
CA TYR A 12 11.31 -15.10 12.06
C TYR A 12 11.04 -15.67 10.65
N VAL A 13 10.12 -16.64 10.52
CA VAL A 13 9.92 -17.39 9.29
C VAL A 13 9.47 -16.48 8.15
N LYS A 14 8.47 -15.64 8.42
CA LYS A 14 7.96 -14.68 7.44
C LYS A 14 9.05 -13.73 6.93
N ARG A 15 9.96 -13.28 7.79
CA ARG A 15 11.06 -12.41 7.37
C ARG A 15 12.04 -13.11 6.44
N ILE A 16 12.36 -14.37 6.72
CA ILE A 16 13.23 -15.19 5.86
C ILE A 16 12.56 -15.37 4.49
N LEU A 17 11.28 -15.72 4.46
CA LEU A 17 10.51 -15.86 3.22
C LEU A 17 10.43 -14.55 2.43
N ASP A 18 10.18 -13.42 3.10
CA ASP A 18 10.18 -12.09 2.48
C ASP A 18 11.52 -11.81 1.75
N ILE A 19 12.64 -12.10 2.40
CA ILE A 19 13.98 -11.90 1.82
C ILE A 19 14.19 -12.84 0.63
N MET A 20 13.89 -14.12 0.79
CA MET A 20 14.05 -15.13 -0.28
C MET A 20 13.20 -14.79 -1.52
N CYS A 21 11.92 -14.48 -1.33
CA CYS A 21 11.03 -14.07 -2.42
C CYS A 21 11.53 -12.79 -3.10
N SER A 22 12.00 -11.82 -2.32
CA SER A 22 12.49 -10.54 -2.87
C SER A 22 13.79 -10.73 -3.66
N LEU A 23 14.73 -11.54 -3.16
CA LEU A 23 15.96 -11.86 -3.89
C LEU A 23 15.66 -12.63 -5.19
N ALA A 24 14.77 -13.61 -5.13
CA ALA A 24 14.33 -14.33 -6.32
C ALA A 24 13.69 -13.35 -7.33
N ALA A 25 12.80 -12.46 -6.88
CA ALA A 25 12.18 -11.46 -7.75
C ALA A 25 13.22 -10.54 -8.40
N VAL A 26 14.23 -10.07 -7.66
CA VAL A 26 15.32 -9.24 -8.22
C VAL A 26 16.09 -10.01 -9.30
N ILE A 27 16.47 -11.28 -9.05
CA ILE A 27 17.22 -12.10 -10.00
C ILE A 27 16.40 -12.36 -11.26
N PHE A 28 15.15 -12.81 -11.11
CA PHE A 28 14.32 -13.16 -12.27
C PHE A 28 13.85 -11.96 -13.09
N PHE A 29 13.62 -10.81 -12.46
CA PHE A 29 13.06 -9.63 -13.11
C PHE A 29 14.08 -8.49 -13.32
N CYS A 30 15.38 -8.71 -13.11
CA CYS A 30 16.41 -7.66 -13.29
C CYS A 30 16.39 -7.05 -14.70
N TRP A 31 16.20 -7.88 -15.74
CA TRP A 31 16.08 -7.41 -17.12
C TRP A 31 14.84 -6.54 -17.35
N LEU A 32 13.69 -6.93 -16.76
CA LEU A 32 12.46 -6.15 -16.82
C LEU A 32 12.60 -4.83 -16.05
N TYR A 33 13.26 -4.87 -14.90
CA TYR A 33 13.58 -3.66 -14.14
C TYR A 33 14.40 -2.68 -14.97
N ALA A 34 15.47 -3.14 -15.62
CA ALA A 34 16.30 -2.31 -16.49
C ALA A 34 15.51 -1.73 -17.67
N LEU A 35 14.68 -2.55 -18.32
CA LEU A 35 13.79 -2.09 -19.40
C LEU A 35 12.85 -0.97 -18.93
N ILE A 36 12.20 -1.14 -17.77
CA ILE A 36 11.27 -0.13 -17.25
C ILE A 36 12.02 1.15 -16.87
N VAL A 37 13.23 1.06 -16.29
CA VAL A 37 14.07 2.23 -16.02
C VAL A 37 14.30 3.04 -17.30
N ILE A 38 14.68 2.38 -18.39
CA ILE A 38 14.92 3.04 -19.68
C ILE A 38 13.61 3.67 -20.21
N LEU A 39 12.51 2.92 -20.19
CA LEU A 39 11.20 3.42 -20.67
C LEU A 39 10.70 4.62 -19.86
N VAL A 40 10.81 4.57 -18.54
CA VAL A 40 10.43 5.71 -17.67
C VAL A 40 11.30 6.91 -17.96
N TYR A 41 12.63 6.71 -18.11
CA TYR A 41 13.54 7.80 -18.44
C TYR A 41 13.21 8.46 -19.79
N ILE A 42 12.95 7.66 -20.82
CA ILE A 42 12.60 8.18 -22.16
C ILE A 42 11.24 8.89 -22.15
N LYS A 43 10.23 8.33 -21.46
CA LYS A 43 8.84 8.84 -21.54
C LYS A 43 8.54 9.96 -20.54
N LEU A 44 9.21 9.97 -19.38
CA LEU A 44 8.91 10.88 -18.27
C LEU A 44 10.15 11.67 -17.81
N GLY A 45 11.36 11.29 -18.22
CA GLY A 45 12.61 11.93 -17.80
C GLY A 45 13.05 11.54 -16.39
N SER A 46 13.98 12.29 -15.81
CA SER A 46 14.48 12.12 -14.44
C SER A 46 13.58 12.85 -13.42
N PRO A 47 13.47 12.36 -12.16
CA PRO A 47 13.96 11.09 -11.63
C PRO A 47 13.08 9.91 -12.08
N VAL A 48 13.69 8.72 -12.25
CA VAL A 48 12.98 7.48 -12.65
C VAL A 48 12.19 6.88 -11.47
N ILE A 49 12.75 7.01 -10.27
CA ILE A 49 12.15 6.49 -9.04
C ILE A 49 11.42 7.60 -8.29
N PHE A 50 10.14 7.40 -8.08
CA PHE A 50 9.31 8.20 -7.19
C PHE A 50 9.45 7.69 -5.77
N ARG A 51 9.47 8.61 -4.81
CA ARG A 51 9.58 8.32 -3.37
C ARG A 51 8.47 9.01 -2.63
N GLN A 52 7.79 8.28 -1.74
CA GLN A 52 6.73 8.83 -0.91
C GLN A 52 6.85 8.28 0.51
N GLU A 53 6.68 9.14 1.51
CA GLU A 53 6.65 8.72 2.90
C GLU A 53 5.38 7.94 3.21
N ARG A 54 5.55 6.84 3.93
CA ARG A 54 4.48 5.92 4.34
C ARG A 54 4.69 5.46 5.77
N PRO A 55 3.61 5.24 6.54
CA PRO A 55 3.71 4.62 7.86
C PRO A 55 4.02 3.14 7.71
N GLY A 56 5.01 2.70 8.44
CA GLY A 56 5.39 1.31 8.59
C GLY A 56 4.87 0.71 9.90
N ARG A 57 5.58 -0.29 10.40
CA ARG A 57 5.23 -0.94 11.65
C ARG A 57 5.47 0.00 12.85
N ILE A 58 4.60 -0.09 13.85
CA ILE A 58 4.78 0.58 15.14
C ILE A 58 6.11 0.12 15.78
N ASP A 59 6.94 1.08 16.11
CA ASP A 59 8.16 0.85 16.90
C ASP A 59 7.79 0.58 18.37
N LYS A 60 8.29 -0.53 18.91
CA LYS A 60 7.94 -0.98 20.27
C LYS A 60 8.45 -0.05 21.36
N LYS A 61 9.48 0.76 21.08
CA LYS A 61 10.08 1.66 22.07
C LYS A 61 9.33 2.99 22.12
N SER A 62 9.01 3.55 20.95
CA SER A 62 8.36 4.84 20.84
C SER A 62 6.82 4.77 20.84
N GLY A 63 6.24 3.60 20.56
CA GLY A 63 4.79 3.43 20.37
C GLY A 63 4.23 4.14 19.13
N LYS A 64 5.11 4.67 18.26
CA LYS A 64 4.73 5.40 17.03
C LYS A 64 5.09 4.59 15.79
N GLU A 65 4.41 4.86 14.68
CA GLU A 65 4.71 4.27 13.39
C GLU A 65 6.07 4.73 12.89
N LYS A 66 6.92 3.79 12.45
CA LYS A 66 8.18 4.09 11.78
C LYS A 66 7.86 4.57 10.36
N ILE A 67 8.07 5.84 10.08
CA ILE A 67 7.91 6.37 8.72
C ILE A 67 9.07 5.90 7.84
N PHE A 68 8.74 5.40 6.64
CA PHE A 68 9.72 4.96 5.65
C PHE A 68 9.41 5.56 4.27
N ARG A 69 10.40 5.55 3.38
CA ARG A 69 10.24 6.00 1.98
C ARG A 69 9.90 4.82 1.10
N LEU A 70 8.67 4.80 0.59
CA LEU A 70 8.21 3.84 -0.41
C LEU A 70 8.82 4.18 -1.78
N TYR A 71 9.34 3.18 -2.49
CA TYR A 71 9.93 3.33 -3.81
C TYR A 71 8.98 2.79 -4.88
N LYS A 72 8.68 3.61 -5.89
CA LYS A 72 7.92 3.23 -7.09
C LYS A 72 8.58 3.76 -8.34
N PHE A 73 8.33 3.15 -9.49
CA PHE A 73 8.63 3.83 -10.74
C PHE A 73 7.70 5.02 -10.92
N ARG A 74 8.24 6.10 -11.45
CA ARG A 74 7.46 7.28 -11.77
C ARG A 74 6.49 6.97 -12.92
N SER A 75 5.21 7.25 -12.71
CA SER A 75 4.12 7.03 -13.65
C SER A 75 3.44 8.32 -14.11
N MET A 76 3.80 9.46 -13.50
CA MET A 76 3.22 10.77 -13.74
C MET A 76 4.29 11.75 -14.24
N SER A 77 3.88 12.71 -15.09
CA SER A 77 4.73 13.83 -15.48
C SER A 77 4.92 14.83 -14.35
N ASN A 78 5.89 15.72 -14.49
CA ASN A 78 6.06 16.87 -13.62
C ASN A 78 5.45 18.14 -14.25
N ALA A 79 4.39 17.99 -15.07
CA ALA A 79 3.71 19.11 -15.69
C ALA A 79 3.14 20.07 -14.64
N LYS A 80 3.36 21.37 -14.88
CA LYS A 80 2.97 22.46 -14.01
C LYS A 80 2.03 23.40 -14.75
N ASP A 81 1.26 24.17 -13.99
CA ASP A 81 0.47 25.28 -14.52
C ASP A 81 1.30 26.56 -14.72
N GLU A 82 0.65 27.64 -15.12
CA GLU A 82 1.27 28.95 -15.34
C GLU A 82 1.85 29.57 -14.05
N ASN A 83 1.37 29.15 -12.87
CA ASN A 83 1.85 29.59 -11.58
C ASN A 83 3.03 28.76 -11.05
N GLY A 84 3.46 27.71 -11.80
CA GLY A 84 4.51 26.80 -11.38
C GLY A 84 4.07 25.70 -10.43
N GLU A 85 2.75 25.57 -10.14
CA GLU A 85 2.17 24.51 -9.33
C GLU A 85 1.96 23.24 -10.17
N LEU A 86 2.03 22.08 -9.51
CA LEU A 86 1.80 20.81 -10.21
C LEU A 86 0.35 20.70 -10.67
N LEU A 87 0.13 20.33 -11.93
CA LEU A 87 -1.20 20.00 -12.43
C LEU A 87 -1.83 18.85 -11.63
N SER A 88 -3.16 18.71 -11.75
CA SER A 88 -3.89 17.62 -11.09
C SER A 88 -3.34 16.25 -11.50
N ASP A 89 -3.49 15.26 -10.64
CA ASP A 89 -3.00 13.89 -10.87
C ASP A 89 -3.57 13.29 -12.16
N ALA A 90 -4.84 13.59 -12.49
CA ALA A 90 -5.50 13.16 -13.71
C ALA A 90 -4.81 13.70 -14.98
N GLN A 91 -4.35 14.95 -14.96
CA GLN A 91 -3.67 15.61 -16.07
C GLN A 91 -2.20 15.15 -16.19
N ARG A 92 -1.56 14.83 -15.06
CA ARG A 92 -0.17 14.35 -15.02
C ARG A 92 0.00 12.89 -15.37
N LEU A 93 -1.06 12.07 -15.21
CA LEU A 93 -1.04 10.64 -15.48
C LEU A 93 -1.06 10.37 -16.98
N THR A 94 0.10 10.05 -17.53
CA THR A 94 0.28 9.77 -18.96
C THR A 94 -0.32 8.42 -19.38
N LYS A 95 -0.50 8.20 -20.71
CA LYS A 95 -0.93 6.88 -21.24
C LYS A 95 0.03 5.76 -20.80
N PHE A 96 1.34 6.02 -20.87
CA PHE A 96 2.37 5.09 -20.41
C PHE A 96 2.23 4.81 -18.90
N GLY A 97 2.06 5.87 -18.10
CA GLY A 97 1.87 5.72 -16.65
C GLY A 97 0.63 4.91 -16.28
N ARG A 98 -0.47 5.06 -17.03
CA ARG A 98 -1.67 4.22 -16.84
C ARG A 98 -1.40 2.74 -17.09
N ILE A 99 -0.67 2.40 -18.16
CA ILE A 99 -0.28 1.02 -18.46
C ILE A 99 0.61 0.47 -17.33
N LEU A 100 1.59 1.26 -16.90
CA LEU A 100 2.52 0.87 -15.84
C LEU A 100 1.78 0.59 -14.51
N ARG A 101 0.81 1.43 -14.13
CA ARG A 101 -0.04 1.21 -12.95
C ARG A 101 -1.00 0.03 -13.11
N ALA A 102 -1.67 -0.06 -14.26
CA ALA A 102 -2.61 -1.16 -14.53
C ALA A 102 -1.94 -2.54 -14.52
N SER A 103 -0.65 -2.61 -14.83
CA SER A 103 0.17 -3.82 -14.74
C SER A 103 0.84 -4.01 -13.38
N SER A 104 0.71 -3.06 -12.45
CA SER A 104 1.43 -3.00 -11.16
C SER A 104 2.96 -3.04 -11.29
N LEU A 105 3.50 -2.79 -12.48
CA LEU A 105 4.93 -2.77 -12.71
C LEU A 105 5.61 -1.54 -12.08
N ASP A 106 4.85 -0.49 -11.81
CA ASP A 106 5.33 0.67 -11.05
C ASP A 106 5.72 0.31 -9.60
N GLU A 107 5.22 -0.79 -9.05
CA GLU A 107 5.51 -1.25 -7.69
C GLU A 107 6.74 -2.16 -7.58
N LEU A 108 7.37 -2.56 -8.69
CA LEU A 108 8.58 -3.38 -8.65
C LEU A 108 9.70 -2.84 -7.75
N PRO A 109 9.94 -1.50 -7.65
CA PRO A 109 10.95 -0.98 -6.72
C PRO A 109 10.62 -1.20 -5.23
N GLU A 110 9.38 -1.55 -4.86
CA GLU A 110 9.02 -1.86 -3.47
C GLU A 110 9.77 -3.10 -2.94
N VAL A 111 10.30 -3.95 -3.83
CA VAL A 111 11.17 -5.07 -3.44
C VAL A 111 12.34 -4.62 -2.57
N TRP A 112 12.87 -3.42 -2.82
CA TRP A 112 13.94 -2.84 -1.99
C TRP A 112 13.46 -2.44 -0.60
N ASN A 113 12.19 -2.02 -0.46
CA ASN A 113 11.60 -1.78 0.85
C ASN A 113 11.41 -3.09 1.62
N ILE A 114 11.08 -4.18 0.93
CA ILE A 114 10.98 -5.51 1.54
C ILE A 114 12.36 -5.98 2.00
N LEU A 115 13.39 -5.88 1.16
CA LEU A 115 14.76 -6.25 1.51
C LEU A 115 15.32 -5.44 2.69
N LYS A 116 15.02 -4.15 2.76
CA LYS A 116 15.39 -3.29 3.91
C LYS A 116 14.62 -3.63 5.19
N GLY A 117 13.48 -4.30 5.10
CA GLY A 117 12.62 -4.67 6.23
C GLY A 117 11.60 -3.60 6.62
N ASP A 118 11.41 -2.60 5.80
CA ASP A 118 10.34 -1.61 5.96
C ASP A 118 8.98 -2.23 5.59
N MET A 119 8.97 -3.16 4.62
CA MET A 119 7.79 -3.88 4.12
C MET A 119 7.96 -5.40 4.20
N SER A 120 6.89 -6.11 3.90
CA SER A 120 6.76 -7.55 3.70
C SER A 120 6.10 -7.81 2.33
N VAL A 121 6.20 -9.03 1.82
CA VAL A 121 5.45 -9.44 0.62
C VAL A 121 3.95 -9.35 0.90
N ILE A 122 3.50 -9.86 2.05
CA ILE A 122 2.09 -9.83 2.47
C ILE A 122 1.91 -9.03 3.75
N GLY A 123 0.93 -8.12 3.73
CA GLY A 123 0.56 -7.27 4.87
C GLY A 123 -0.45 -6.19 4.48
N PRO A 124 -0.94 -5.39 5.42
CA PRO A 124 -1.77 -4.23 5.12
C PRO A 124 -1.06 -3.24 4.20
N ARG A 125 -1.74 -2.74 3.16
CA ARG A 125 -1.13 -1.77 2.22
C ARG A 125 -0.74 -0.47 2.94
N PRO A 126 0.48 0.07 2.78
CA PRO A 126 0.87 1.32 3.43
C PRO A 126 0.11 2.50 2.82
N LEU A 127 -0.70 3.19 3.63
CA LEU A 127 -1.48 4.35 3.22
C LEU A 127 -0.69 5.65 3.45
N ALA A 128 -1.29 6.83 3.18
CA ALA A 128 -0.62 8.10 3.34
C ALA A 128 -0.35 8.43 4.82
N VAL A 129 0.76 9.12 5.11
CA VAL A 129 1.12 9.55 6.48
C VAL A 129 0.08 10.51 7.05
N GLN A 130 -0.53 11.34 6.22
CA GLN A 130 -1.59 12.28 6.60
C GLN A 130 -2.82 11.60 7.20
N TYR A 131 -3.01 10.29 6.98
CA TYR A 131 -4.12 9.53 7.53
C TYR A 131 -3.93 9.09 8.99
N LEU A 132 -2.71 9.17 9.53
CA LEU A 132 -2.40 8.70 10.88
C LEU A 132 -3.30 9.31 11.98
N PRO A 133 -3.66 10.61 11.95
CA PRO A 133 -4.53 11.21 12.98
C PRO A 133 -6.01 10.78 12.91
N TYR A 134 -6.39 10.12 11.83
CA TYR A 134 -7.80 9.78 11.55
C TYR A 134 -8.14 8.32 11.85
N TYR A 135 -7.14 7.47 12.13
CA TYR A 135 -7.40 6.08 12.54
C TYR A 135 -8.01 6.00 13.93
N THR A 136 -8.94 5.09 14.11
CA THR A 136 -9.34 4.62 15.44
C THR A 136 -8.25 3.71 16.02
N ASP A 137 -8.29 3.44 17.33
CA ASP A 137 -7.36 2.52 17.96
C ASP A 137 -7.45 1.11 17.36
N GLU A 138 -8.65 0.69 16.95
CA GLU A 138 -8.88 -0.59 16.27
C GLU A 138 -8.20 -0.63 14.90
N GLU A 139 -8.43 0.38 14.07
CA GLU A 139 -7.85 0.49 12.72
C GLU A 139 -6.32 0.63 12.78
N ARG A 140 -5.80 1.29 13.82
CA ARG A 140 -4.36 1.46 14.03
C ARG A 140 -3.63 0.13 14.28
N LYS A 141 -4.34 -0.93 14.69
CA LYS A 141 -3.78 -2.29 14.81
C LYS A 141 -3.12 -2.78 13.52
N ARG A 142 -3.55 -2.30 12.37
CA ARG A 142 -2.93 -2.61 11.07
C ARG A 142 -1.43 -2.31 11.01
N HIS A 143 -0.95 -1.38 11.81
CA HIS A 143 0.47 -1.02 11.91
C HIS A 143 1.26 -1.88 12.90
N THR A 144 0.69 -2.89 13.53
CA THR A 144 1.42 -3.81 14.42
C THR A 144 2.27 -4.83 13.66
N VAL A 145 2.02 -5.02 12.37
CA VAL A 145 2.83 -5.82 11.43
C VAL A 145 3.50 -4.90 10.40
N ARG A 146 4.43 -5.44 9.60
CA ARG A 146 4.97 -4.71 8.45
C ARG A 146 3.90 -4.53 7.39
N PRO A 147 3.83 -3.36 6.74
CA PRO A 147 2.96 -3.19 5.57
C PRO A 147 3.40 -4.12 4.44
N GLY A 148 2.46 -4.51 3.57
CA GLY A 148 2.67 -5.45 2.49
C GLY A 148 2.59 -4.86 1.10
N LEU A 149 3.26 -5.53 0.14
CA LEU A 149 3.07 -5.30 -1.29
C LEU A 149 1.68 -5.76 -1.72
N SER A 150 1.26 -6.94 -1.26
CA SER A 150 -0.12 -7.42 -1.35
C SER A 150 -0.70 -7.68 0.05
N GLY A 151 -2.03 -7.75 0.18
CA GLY A 151 -2.69 -7.95 1.46
C GLY A 151 -4.15 -8.38 1.34
N TRP A 152 -4.71 -8.78 2.49
CA TRP A 152 -6.06 -9.33 2.55
C TRP A 152 -7.13 -8.35 2.07
N ALA A 153 -7.04 -7.08 2.43
CA ALA A 153 -7.92 -6.04 1.91
C ALA A 153 -7.81 -5.88 0.39
N GLN A 154 -6.60 -5.95 -0.18
CA GLN A 154 -6.39 -5.82 -1.62
C GLN A 154 -7.00 -6.97 -2.41
N VAL A 155 -6.92 -8.21 -1.91
CA VAL A 155 -7.52 -9.38 -2.57
C VAL A 155 -9.04 -9.46 -2.38
N ASN A 156 -9.64 -8.71 -1.45
CA ASN A 156 -11.08 -8.56 -1.30
C ASN A 156 -11.65 -7.27 -1.91
N GLY A 157 -10.91 -6.59 -2.75
CA GLY A 157 -11.06 -5.24 -3.25
C GLY A 157 -12.44 -4.78 -3.73
N ARG A 158 -13.33 -5.67 -4.23
CA ARG A 158 -14.70 -5.27 -4.59
C ARG A 158 -15.57 -4.99 -3.36
N THR A 159 -15.37 -5.77 -2.31
CA THR A 159 -16.06 -5.62 -1.03
C THR A 159 -15.40 -4.55 -0.16
N ALA A 160 -14.08 -4.38 -0.27
CA ALA A 160 -13.30 -3.35 0.43
C ALA A 160 -13.31 -1.99 -0.31
N SER A 161 -14.40 -1.63 -0.97
CA SER A 161 -14.59 -0.32 -1.60
C SER A 161 -14.78 0.80 -0.56
N ILE A 162 -15.28 0.45 0.62
CA ILE A 162 -15.51 1.31 1.78
C ILE A 162 -14.30 1.25 2.70
N TRP A 163 -13.91 2.39 3.29
CA TRP A 163 -12.73 2.48 4.16
C TRP A 163 -12.83 1.55 5.37
N GLU A 164 -13.99 1.47 6.02
CA GLU A 164 -14.24 0.61 7.17
C GLU A 164 -14.01 -0.87 6.84
N GLU A 165 -14.54 -1.35 5.72
CA GLU A 165 -14.34 -2.74 5.31
C GLU A 165 -12.88 -3.04 5.00
N ARG A 166 -12.17 -2.09 4.38
CA ARG A 166 -10.73 -2.22 4.15
C ARG A 166 -9.96 -2.41 5.45
N PHE A 167 -10.24 -1.55 6.45
CA PHE A 167 -9.58 -1.65 7.75
C PHE A 167 -9.97 -2.92 8.49
N LYS A 168 -11.22 -3.37 8.37
CA LYS A 168 -11.67 -4.65 8.91
C LYS A 168 -10.86 -5.82 8.35
N TYR A 169 -10.63 -5.87 7.03
CA TYR A 169 -9.76 -6.89 6.43
C TYR A 169 -8.30 -6.76 6.87
N ASP A 170 -7.79 -5.54 7.02
CA ASP A 170 -6.43 -5.32 7.50
C ASP A 170 -6.27 -5.81 8.95
N VAL A 171 -7.25 -5.56 9.82
CA VAL A 171 -7.27 -6.04 11.21
C VAL A 171 -7.44 -7.56 11.26
N GLU A 172 -8.37 -8.14 10.48
CA GLU A 172 -8.53 -9.59 10.34
C GLU A 172 -7.21 -10.27 9.97
N TYR A 173 -6.47 -9.69 9.02
CA TYR A 173 -5.14 -10.19 8.66
C TYR A 173 -4.18 -10.17 9.86
N VAL A 174 -4.09 -9.06 10.56
CA VAL A 174 -3.19 -8.89 11.71
C VAL A 174 -3.48 -9.89 12.81
N GLU A 175 -4.75 -10.16 13.07
CA GLU A 175 -5.17 -11.12 14.10
C GLU A 175 -4.86 -12.57 13.75
N ASN A 176 -4.84 -12.90 12.45
CA ASN A 176 -4.72 -14.26 11.92
C ASN A 176 -3.43 -14.52 11.14
N VAL A 177 -2.40 -13.69 11.31
CA VAL A 177 -1.11 -13.85 10.60
C VAL A 177 -0.59 -15.28 10.74
N SER A 178 -0.51 -16.00 9.62
CA SER A 178 0.01 -17.36 9.56
C SER A 178 0.54 -17.66 8.16
N PHE A 179 1.37 -18.71 8.05
CA PHE A 179 1.90 -19.15 6.76
C PHE A 179 0.79 -19.50 5.77
N LEU A 180 -0.21 -20.25 6.19
CA LEU A 180 -1.33 -20.64 5.34
C LEU A 180 -2.17 -19.45 4.88
N PHE A 181 -2.32 -18.45 5.75
CA PHE A 181 -3.05 -17.23 5.36
C PHE A 181 -2.26 -16.39 4.35
N ASP A 182 -0.94 -16.26 4.52
CA ASP A 182 -0.09 -15.60 3.52
C ASP A 182 -0.13 -16.33 2.17
N VAL A 183 -0.05 -17.66 2.16
CA VAL A 183 -0.18 -18.48 0.94
C VAL A 183 -1.55 -18.27 0.27
N LYS A 184 -2.64 -18.25 1.04
CA LYS A 184 -3.98 -17.95 0.52
C LYS A 184 -4.02 -16.58 -0.18
N ILE A 185 -3.44 -15.55 0.45
CA ILE A 185 -3.40 -14.20 -0.13
C ILE A 185 -2.57 -14.17 -1.41
N ILE A 186 -1.44 -14.88 -1.46
CA ILE A 186 -0.62 -14.99 -2.68
C ILE A 186 -1.44 -15.62 -3.81
N ILE A 187 -2.12 -16.73 -3.56
CA ILE A 187 -2.96 -17.41 -4.57
C ILE A 187 -4.05 -16.46 -5.08
N GLU A 188 -4.75 -15.78 -4.20
CA GLU A 188 -5.80 -14.83 -4.60
C GLU A 188 -5.22 -13.62 -5.36
N THR A 189 -4.03 -13.15 -4.99
CA THR A 189 -3.33 -12.09 -5.72
C THR A 189 -3.03 -12.52 -7.15
N VAL A 190 -2.44 -13.72 -7.32
CA VAL A 190 -2.13 -14.26 -8.66
C VAL A 190 -3.40 -14.42 -9.50
N LYS A 191 -4.48 -14.96 -8.91
CA LYS A 191 -5.78 -15.09 -9.62
C LYS A 191 -6.30 -13.73 -10.10
N LYS A 192 -6.19 -12.68 -9.28
CA LYS A 192 -6.64 -11.33 -9.64
C LYS A 192 -5.81 -10.72 -10.76
N VAL A 193 -4.49 -10.85 -10.67
CA VAL A 193 -3.58 -10.38 -11.72
C VAL A 193 -3.88 -11.07 -13.04
N LEU A 194 -4.04 -12.39 -13.04
CA LEU A 194 -4.34 -13.17 -14.26
C LEU A 194 -5.73 -12.85 -14.85
N LYS A 195 -6.74 -12.63 -13.99
CA LYS A 195 -8.09 -12.27 -14.45
C LYS A 195 -8.21 -10.82 -14.90
N ARG A 196 -7.14 -10.01 -14.81
CA ARG A 196 -7.20 -8.55 -15.03
C ARG A 196 -8.41 -7.88 -14.37
N SER A 197 -8.95 -8.51 -13.31
CA SER A 197 -10.08 -7.96 -12.58
C SER A 197 -9.59 -6.70 -11.88
N ASN A 198 -10.19 -5.56 -12.22
CA ASN A 198 -9.88 -4.23 -11.73
C ASN A 198 -9.37 -4.29 -10.29
N ILE A 199 -8.08 -4.06 -10.13
CA ILE A 199 -7.53 -3.68 -8.85
C ILE A 199 -8.14 -2.32 -8.61
N VAL A 200 -9.16 -2.28 -7.74
CA VAL A 200 -9.79 -1.01 -7.35
C VAL A 200 -8.68 -0.23 -6.68
N GLU A 201 -8.15 0.77 -7.39
CA GLU A 201 -7.28 1.76 -6.76
C GLU A 201 -8.04 2.34 -5.56
N ALA A 202 -7.33 2.54 -4.47
CA ALA A 202 -7.85 3.30 -3.34
C ALA A 202 -8.36 4.64 -3.86
N GLY A 203 -9.66 4.90 -3.80
CA GLY A 203 -10.16 6.17 -4.29
C GLY A 203 -11.61 6.23 -4.72
N SER A 204 -12.39 5.14 -4.65
CA SER A 204 -13.82 5.24 -4.96
C SER A 204 -14.62 6.11 -3.97
N GLN A 205 -14.05 6.40 -2.80
CA GLN A 205 -14.64 7.29 -1.77
C GLN A 205 -13.78 8.54 -1.47
N GLY A 206 -12.82 8.89 -2.33
CA GLY A 206 -11.89 9.99 -2.07
C GLY A 206 -10.82 9.65 -1.03
N ASP A 207 -10.11 10.67 -0.56
CA ASP A 207 -9.08 10.53 0.46
C ASP A 207 -9.69 10.22 1.84
N PHE A 208 -9.01 9.38 2.62
CA PHE A 208 -9.51 8.90 3.90
C PHE A 208 -9.69 10.01 4.94
N ASP A 209 -8.82 10.99 4.97
CA ASP A 209 -8.93 12.16 5.84
C ASP A 209 -10.22 12.94 5.56
N THR A 210 -10.49 13.27 4.30
CA THR A 210 -11.74 13.92 3.86
C THR A 210 -12.97 13.09 4.21
N TYR A 211 -12.92 11.78 3.95
CA TYR A 211 -13.98 10.86 4.32
C TYR A 211 -14.27 10.87 5.82
N ARG A 212 -13.22 10.80 6.65
CA ARG A 212 -13.35 10.76 8.11
C ARG A 212 -13.82 12.11 8.70
N ILE A 213 -13.38 13.22 8.12
CA ILE A 213 -13.85 14.56 8.50
C ILE A 213 -15.36 14.65 8.28
N LYS A 214 -15.83 14.31 7.07
CA LYS A 214 -17.26 14.32 6.72
C LYS A 214 -18.09 13.45 7.67
N GLN A 215 -17.64 12.23 7.97
CA GLN A 215 -18.30 11.31 8.90
C GLN A 215 -18.44 11.91 10.31
N ARG A 216 -17.41 12.65 10.78
CA ARG A 216 -17.45 13.33 12.09
C ARG A 216 -18.41 14.53 12.09
N GLU A 217 -18.52 15.27 10.99
CA GLU A 217 -19.45 16.37 10.84
C GLU A 217 -20.91 15.87 10.84
N GLU A 218 -21.21 14.88 10.03
CA GLU A 218 -22.54 14.24 9.99
C GLU A 218 -22.97 13.69 11.37
N HIS A 219 -22.02 13.15 12.13
CA HIS A 219 -22.31 12.65 13.46
C HIS A 219 -22.64 13.79 14.45
N ARG A 220 -21.94 14.94 14.37
CA ARG A 220 -22.21 16.12 15.20
C ARG A 220 -23.59 16.72 14.91
N GLU A 221 -23.93 16.93 13.63
CA GLU A 221 -25.23 17.45 13.23
C GLU A 221 -26.38 16.56 13.73
N ASN A 222 -26.21 15.22 13.67
CA ASN A 222 -27.21 14.27 14.18
C ASN A 222 -27.36 14.27 15.71
N VAL A 223 -26.34 14.64 16.45
CA VAL A 223 -26.39 14.76 17.91
C VAL A 223 -27.09 16.08 18.30
N ASP A 224 -26.73 17.18 17.63
CA ASP A 224 -27.33 18.50 17.89
C ASP A 224 -28.82 18.56 17.49
N TYR A 225 -29.26 17.76 16.51
CA TYR A 225 -30.68 17.68 16.15
C TYR A 225 -31.53 16.86 17.14
N LYS A 226 -30.89 16.04 17.99
CA LYS A 226 -31.57 15.18 19.00
C LYS A 226 -31.51 15.74 20.42
N SER A 227 -30.79 16.83 20.65
CA SER A 227 -30.71 17.56 21.92
C SER A 227 -31.68 18.74 21.92
#